data_8d9ddf967574869d359f5b7d3b89dea2
#
_entry.id   8d9ddf967574869d359f5b7d3b89dea2
#
_cell.length_a   1.000
_cell.length_b   1.000
_cell.length_c   1.000
_cell.angle_alpha   90.00
_cell.angle_beta   90.00
_cell.angle_gamma   90.00
#
_symmetry.space_group_name_H-M   'P 1'
#
loop_
_entity.id
_entity.type
_entity.pdbx_description
1 polymer ?
#
loop_
_entity_poly.entity_id
_entity_poly.type
_entity_poly.pdbx_seq_one_letter_code
_entity_poly.pdbx_strand_id
1 'polypeptide(L)'
;MIGAMSPRQSVALELAAIGGAALIFVATFRVRPAYVDFVLAGIAVALIAASAARSRKLWDVVRSPGATAVREAWIASGAFTAVAVAVLVGVAIGTVGAPVLAARASNWHIAAAIALYFAWALLQQYIFQSFLLVRFLHLLPPAGAIAITALAFSSVHFPRWPVMALVVIACTVWSTIYYRTRALLPLAASHALLGSVLHYWVFGNDLLRSWLP
;
A
#
# COMPACT_ATOMS: atom_id res chain seq x y z
N MET A 1 39.59 -11.55 9.14
CA MET A 1 38.29 -11.90 9.75
C MET A 1 37.30 -10.76 9.42
N ILE A 2 36.36 -10.98 8.49
CA ILE A 2 35.26 -10.02 8.23
C ILE A 2 34.30 -10.18 9.39
N GLY A 3 34.25 -9.17 10.28
CA GLY A 3 33.39 -9.19 11.46
C GLY A 3 31.93 -9.37 11.04
N ALA A 4 31.16 -10.18 11.76
CA ALA A 4 29.73 -10.38 11.52
C ALA A 4 29.00 -9.04 11.62
N MET A 5 28.25 -8.70 10.60
CA MET A 5 27.45 -7.44 10.59
C MET A 5 26.41 -7.44 11.70
N SER A 6 26.25 -6.27 12.34
CA SER A 6 25.18 -6.11 13.33
C SER A 6 23.79 -6.21 12.66
N PRO A 7 22.73 -6.61 13.39
CA PRO A 7 21.38 -6.68 12.85
C PRO A 7 20.89 -5.33 12.25
N ARG A 8 21.30 -4.21 12.83
CA ARG A 8 21.01 -2.86 12.30
C ARG A 8 21.69 -2.60 10.96
N GLN A 9 22.96 -2.98 10.81
CA GLN A 9 23.70 -2.83 9.56
C GLN A 9 23.08 -3.68 8.44
N SER A 10 22.68 -4.92 8.75
CA SER A 10 21.98 -5.79 7.80
C SER A 10 20.68 -5.18 7.30
N VAL A 11 19.83 -4.68 8.21
CA VAL A 11 18.57 -4.00 7.87
C VAL A 11 18.81 -2.74 7.04
N ALA A 12 19.82 -1.93 7.40
CA ALA A 12 20.15 -0.71 6.65
C ALA A 12 20.59 -1.02 5.21
N LEU A 13 21.39 -2.07 5.00
CA LEU A 13 21.82 -2.49 3.66
C LEU A 13 20.65 -3.05 2.82
N GLU A 14 19.76 -3.85 3.43
CA GLU A 14 18.54 -4.32 2.76
C GLU A 14 17.67 -3.15 2.29
N LEU A 15 17.45 -2.16 3.16
CA LEU A 15 16.67 -0.96 2.82
C LEU A 15 17.35 -0.09 1.77
N ALA A 16 18.69 0.03 1.82
CA ALA A 16 19.44 0.76 0.80
C ALA A 16 19.35 0.08 -0.57
N ALA A 17 19.43 -1.26 -0.62
CA ALA A 17 19.28 -2.02 -1.86
C ALA A 17 17.86 -1.88 -2.46
N ILE A 18 16.83 -1.99 -1.60
CA ILE A 18 15.43 -1.83 -2.03
C ILE A 18 15.16 -0.39 -2.46
N GLY A 19 15.63 0.59 -1.71
CA GLY A 19 15.51 2.01 -2.05
C GLY A 19 16.21 2.36 -3.35
N GLY A 20 17.42 1.83 -3.58
CA GLY A 20 18.14 1.97 -4.83
C GLY A 20 17.37 1.39 -6.02
N ALA A 21 16.82 0.19 -5.88
CA ALA A 21 15.98 -0.44 -6.90
C ALA A 21 14.72 0.39 -7.19
N ALA A 22 14.06 0.92 -6.15
CA ALA A 22 12.90 1.79 -6.31
C ALA A 22 13.25 3.12 -7.00
N LEU A 23 14.39 3.71 -6.70
CA LEU A 23 14.87 4.92 -7.37
C LEU A 23 15.16 4.67 -8.86
N ILE A 24 15.81 3.55 -9.20
CA ILE A 24 16.04 3.15 -10.59
C ILE A 24 14.70 2.97 -11.29
N PHE A 25 13.73 2.29 -10.63
CA PHE A 25 12.38 2.12 -11.15
C PHE A 25 11.73 3.44 -11.52
N VAL A 26 11.75 4.42 -10.62
CA VAL A 26 11.14 5.75 -10.83
C VAL A 26 11.92 6.53 -11.90
N ALA A 27 13.24 6.52 -11.87
CA ALA A 27 14.07 7.26 -12.82
C ALA A 27 13.94 6.76 -14.26
N THR A 28 13.72 5.46 -14.45
CA THR A 28 13.61 4.84 -15.78
C THR A 28 12.18 4.73 -16.30
N PHE A 29 11.17 5.15 -15.54
CA PHE A 29 9.74 4.97 -15.84
C PHE A 29 9.33 5.41 -17.24
N ARG A 30 9.90 6.53 -17.75
CA ARG A 30 9.52 7.10 -19.05
C ARG A 30 10.21 6.45 -20.26
N VAL A 31 11.27 5.68 -20.04
CA VAL A 31 12.14 5.19 -21.13
C VAL A 31 12.18 3.66 -21.23
N ARG A 32 11.53 2.95 -20.32
CA ARG A 32 11.57 1.49 -20.31
C ARG A 32 10.30 0.86 -20.90
N PRO A 33 10.43 -0.30 -21.59
CA PRO A 33 9.27 -1.09 -22.03
C PRO A 33 8.44 -1.61 -20.83
N ALA A 34 7.11 -1.74 -21.01
CA ALA A 34 6.19 -2.16 -19.95
C ALA A 34 6.54 -3.53 -19.30
N TYR A 35 7.10 -4.46 -20.05
CA TYR A 35 7.52 -5.77 -19.50
C TYR A 35 8.61 -5.64 -18.41
N VAL A 36 9.42 -4.58 -18.45
CA VAL A 36 10.47 -4.33 -17.44
C VAL A 36 9.83 -4.07 -16.08
N ASP A 37 8.63 -3.49 -16.04
CA ASP A 37 7.90 -3.26 -14.79
C ASP A 37 7.53 -4.57 -14.10
N PHE A 38 7.08 -5.57 -14.87
CA PHE A 38 6.77 -6.91 -14.35
C PHE A 38 8.01 -7.62 -13.85
N VAL A 39 9.14 -7.52 -14.58
CA VAL A 39 10.42 -8.11 -14.16
C VAL A 39 10.91 -7.47 -12.87
N LEU A 40 10.92 -6.14 -12.78
CA LEU A 40 11.35 -5.41 -11.57
C LEU A 40 10.45 -5.70 -10.38
N ALA A 41 9.12 -5.74 -10.60
CA ALA A 41 8.17 -6.13 -9.55
C ALA A 41 8.42 -7.58 -9.09
N GLY A 42 8.64 -8.51 -10.00
CA GLY A 42 8.98 -9.90 -9.69
C GLY A 42 10.27 -10.02 -8.88
N ILE A 43 11.33 -9.30 -9.27
CA ILE A 43 12.59 -9.23 -8.52
C ILE A 43 12.37 -8.66 -7.12
N ALA A 44 11.62 -7.56 -7.01
CA ALA A 44 11.32 -6.95 -5.71
C ALA A 44 10.57 -7.92 -4.79
N VAL A 45 9.54 -8.60 -5.30
CA VAL A 45 8.78 -9.62 -4.55
C VAL A 45 9.68 -10.78 -4.14
N ALA A 46 10.54 -11.28 -5.03
CA ALA A 46 11.47 -12.36 -4.73
C ALA A 46 12.50 -11.96 -3.65
N LEU A 47 13.06 -10.74 -3.72
CA LEU A 47 13.98 -10.21 -2.71
C LEU A 47 13.28 -10.06 -1.35
N ILE A 48 12.05 -9.54 -1.33
CA ILE A 48 11.25 -9.39 -0.13
C ILE A 48 10.96 -10.77 0.49
N ALA A 49 10.53 -11.74 -0.32
CA ALA A 49 10.26 -13.10 0.12
C ALA A 49 11.53 -13.79 0.66
N ALA A 50 12.67 -13.66 -0.04
CA ALA A 50 13.94 -14.21 0.41
C ALA A 50 14.45 -13.55 1.70
N SER A 51 14.29 -12.25 1.86
CA SER A 51 14.63 -11.52 3.07
C SER A 51 13.71 -11.91 4.23
N ALA A 52 12.41 -12.00 3.99
CA ALA A 52 11.44 -12.48 4.97
C ALA A 52 11.75 -13.91 5.43
N ALA A 53 12.07 -14.83 4.52
CA ALA A 53 12.42 -16.21 4.84
C ALA A 53 13.69 -16.32 5.69
N ARG A 54 14.69 -15.45 5.46
CA ARG A 54 15.93 -15.40 6.25
C ARG A 54 15.74 -14.81 7.63
N SER A 55 14.79 -13.90 7.81
CA SER A 55 14.55 -13.18 9.07
C SER A 55 13.45 -13.84 9.90
N ARG A 56 13.59 -15.14 10.25
CA ARG A 56 12.60 -15.83 11.10
C ARG A 56 12.21 -15.05 12.35
N LYS A 57 13.15 -14.31 12.96
CA LYS A 57 12.88 -13.40 14.09
C LYS A 57 11.99 -12.20 13.75
N LEU A 58 11.95 -11.76 12.47
CA LEU A 58 11.02 -10.71 12.02
C LEU A 58 9.58 -11.23 11.88
N TRP A 59 9.40 -12.54 11.63
CA TRP A 59 8.11 -13.19 11.65
C TRP A 59 7.52 -13.33 13.06
N ASP A 60 8.37 -13.47 14.09
CA ASP A 60 7.91 -13.50 15.49
C ASP A 60 7.34 -12.16 15.94
N VAL A 61 7.74 -11.05 15.29
CA VAL A 61 7.14 -9.72 15.48
C VAL A 61 5.79 -9.59 14.76
N VAL A 62 5.54 -10.43 13.74
CA VAL A 62 4.24 -10.56 13.04
C VAL A 62 3.42 -11.71 13.68
N ARG A 63 3.50 -11.87 15.01
CA ARG A 63 2.57 -12.75 15.71
C ARG A 63 1.14 -12.37 15.33
N SER A 64 0.32 -13.36 15.05
CA SER A 64 -1.09 -13.16 14.77
C SER A 64 -1.69 -12.21 15.81
N PRO A 65 -2.19 -11.05 15.42
CA PRO A 65 -2.73 -10.08 16.37
C PRO A 65 -3.85 -10.75 17.16
N GLY A 66 -3.90 -10.51 18.49
CA GLY A 66 -5.01 -11.00 19.30
C GLY A 66 -6.36 -10.44 18.81
N ALA A 67 -7.47 -11.11 19.16
CA ALA A 67 -8.81 -10.73 18.70
C ALA A 67 -9.14 -9.25 18.97
N THR A 68 -8.72 -8.71 20.11
CA THR A 68 -8.92 -7.30 20.46
C THR A 68 -8.20 -6.36 19.48
N ALA A 69 -6.93 -6.63 19.17
CA ALA A 69 -6.16 -5.82 18.23
C ALA A 69 -6.76 -5.88 16.79
N VAL A 70 -7.23 -7.05 16.37
CA VAL A 70 -7.94 -7.20 15.09
C VAL A 70 -9.22 -6.37 15.08
N ARG A 71 -10.01 -6.42 16.16
CA ARG A 71 -11.24 -5.62 16.29
C ARG A 71 -10.94 -4.12 16.25
N GLU A 72 -9.94 -3.66 16.97
CA GLU A 72 -9.50 -2.27 16.97
C GLU A 72 -9.08 -1.83 15.55
N ALA A 73 -8.33 -2.67 14.83
CA ALA A 73 -7.93 -2.38 13.47
C ALA A 73 -9.12 -2.28 12.52
N TRP A 74 -10.13 -3.15 12.64
CA TRP A 74 -11.36 -3.05 11.85
C TRP A 74 -12.14 -1.77 12.15
N ILE A 75 -12.28 -1.39 13.42
CA ILE A 75 -12.96 -0.16 13.81
C ILE A 75 -12.21 1.07 13.27
N ALA A 76 -10.89 1.15 13.50
CA ALA A 76 -10.11 2.30 13.11
C ALA A 76 -10.01 2.45 11.58
N SER A 77 -9.74 1.34 10.85
CA SER A 77 -9.67 1.37 9.39
C SER A 77 -11.05 1.60 8.77
N GLY A 78 -12.12 1.06 9.35
CA GLY A 78 -13.50 1.28 8.92
C GLY A 78 -13.92 2.74 9.07
N ALA A 79 -13.64 3.35 10.23
CA ALA A 79 -13.92 4.76 10.47
C ALA A 79 -13.15 5.67 9.49
N PHE A 80 -11.86 5.42 9.31
CA PHE A 80 -11.05 6.14 8.32
C PHE A 80 -11.62 5.98 6.91
N THR A 81 -11.95 4.75 6.52
CA THR A 81 -12.50 4.44 5.19
C THR A 81 -13.82 5.16 4.95
N ALA A 82 -14.72 5.18 5.93
CA ALA A 82 -16.02 5.87 5.82
C ALA A 82 -15.82 7.38 5.58
N VAL A 83 -14.93 8.02 6.34
CA VAL A 83 -14.61 9.44 6.15
C VAL A 83 -13.99 9.68 4.79
N ALA A 84 -13.01 8.86 4.39
CA ALA A 84 -12.33 9.03 3.10
C ALA A 84 -13.28 8.79 1.91
N VAL A 85 -14.18 7.80 1.99
CA VAL A 85 -15.22 7.59 0.97
C VAL A 85 -16.15 8.79 0.89
N ALA A 86 -16.59 9.35 2.02
CA ALA A 86 -17.44 10.55 2.01
C ALA A 86 -16.74 11.74 1.29
N VAL A 87 -15.44 11.94 1.57
CA VAL A 87 -14.65 12.95 0.86
C VAL A 87 -14.57 12.65 -0.64
N LEU A 88 -14.26 11.40 -1.03
CA LEU A 88 -14.17 11.01 -2.45
C LEU A 88 -15.51 11.14 -3.17
N VAL A 89 -16.63 10.87 -2.49
CA VAL A 89 -17.99 11.10 -3.02
C VAL A 89 -18.20 12.59 -3.28
N GLY A 90 -17.84 13.46 -2.33
CA GLY A 90 -17.91 14.90 -2.52
C GLY A 90 -17.07 15.40 -3.70
N VAL A 91 -15.84 14.89 -3.83
CA VAL A 91 -14.96 15.18 -4.98
C VAL A 91 -15.58 14.68 -6.29
N ALA A 92 -16.12 13.45 -6.32
CA ALA A 92 -16.75 12.91 -7.51
C ALA A 92 -17.98 13.72 -7.93
N ILE A 93 -18.85 14.13 -6.98
CA ILE A 93 -20.01 15.00 -7.28
C ILE A 93 -19.54 16.35 -7.86
N GLY A 94 -18.49 16.94 -7.28
CA GLY A 94 -17.94 18.22 -7.76
C GLY A 94 -17.25 18.14 -9.12
N THR A 95 -16.72 16.97 -9.50
CA THR A 95 -15.95 16.82 -10.74
C THR A 95 -16.76 16.24 -11.91
N VAL A 96 -17.60 15.22 -11.65
CA VAL A 96 -18.37 14.54 -12.71
C VAL A 96 -19.88 14.69 -12.58
N GLY A 97 -20.37 15.20 -11.45
CA GLY A 97 -21.80 15.39 -11.17
C GLY A 97 -22.48 14.16 -10.57
N ALA A 98 -23.56 14.41 -9.81
CA ALA A 98 -24.30 13.37 -9.11
C ALA A 98 -24.91 12.28 -10.02
N PRO A 99 -25.49 12.61 -11.21
CA PRO A 99 -26.04 11.57 -12.10
C PRO A 99 -24.99 10.60 -12.63
N VAL A 100 -23.80 11.09 -12.97
CA VAL A 100 -22.70 10.24 -13.46
C VAL A 100 -22.17 9.37 -12.32
N LEU A 101 -22.02 9.92 -11.13
CA LEU A 101 -21.63 9.14 -9.96
C LEU A 101 -22.65 8.05 -9.64
N ALA A 102 -23.95 8.35 -9.66
CA ALA A 102 -25.01 7.37 -9.42
C ALA A 102 -24.94 6.20 -10.43
N ALA A 103 -24.75 6.51 -11.71
CA ALA A 103 -24.60 5.49 -12.75
C ALA A 103 -23.33 4.61 -12.52
N ARG A 104 -22.23 5.22 -12.11
CA ARG A 104 -21.01 4.46 -11.75
C ARG A 104 -21.21 3.61 -10.49
N ALA A 105 -21.88 4.13 -9.47
CA ALA A 105 -22.10 3.44 -8.20
C ALA A 105 -23.08 2.26 -8.32
N SER A 106 -24.08 2.34 -9.23
CA SER A 106 -25.03 1.25 -9.49
C SER A 106 -24.46 0.13 -10.36
N ASN A 107 -23.29 0.31 -10.96
CA ASN A 107 -22.67 -0.70 -11.81
C ASN A 107 -21.95 -1.76 -10.93
N TRP A 108 -22.30 -3.04 -11.13
CA TRP A 108 -21.68 -4.18 -10.41
C TRP A 108 -20.16 -4.30 -10.60
N HIS A 109 -19.59 -3.68 -11.66
CA HIS A 109 -18.15 -3.68 -11.90
C HIS A 109 -17.35 -3.14 -10.70
N ILE A 110 -17.90 -2.21 -9.91
CA ILE A 110 -17.23 -1.71 -8.71
C ILE A 110 -17.01 -2.82 -7.67
N ALA A 111 -18.00 -3.70 -7.47
CA ALA A 111 -17.86 -4.81 -6.52
C ALA A 111 -16.80 -5.81 -7.00
N ALA A 112 -16.79 -6.13 -8.29
CA ALA A 112 -15.78 -7.00 -8.88
C ALA A 112 -14.37 -6.35 -8.84
N ALA A 113 -14.28 -5.04 -9.09
CA ALA A 113 -13.02 -4.30 -8.98
C ALA A 113 -12.47 -4.36 -7.54
N ILE A 114 -13.32 -4.16 -6.52
CA ILE A 114 -12.91 -4.25 -5.11
C ILE A 114 -12.39 -5.66 -4.79
N ALA A 115 -13.11 -6.71 -5.22
CA ALA A 115 -12.73 -8.10 -4.95
C ALA A 115 -11.38 -8.47 -5.60
N LEU A 116 -11.18 -8.10 -6.87
CA LEU A 116 -9.93 -8.36 -7.59
C LEU A 116 -8.77 -7.51 -7.04
N TYR A 117 -9.05 -6.25 -6.74
CA TYR A 117 -8.03 -5.35 -6.22
C TYR A 117 -7.63 -5.68 -4.78
N PHE A 118 -8.47 -6.39 -4.02
CA PHE A 118 -8.16 -6.80 -2.65
C PHE A 118 -6.88 -7.62 -2.54
N ALA A 119 -6.66 -8.59 -3.44
CA ALA A 119 -5.43 -9.39 -3.44
C ALA A 119 -4.19 -8.52 -3.68
N TRP A 120 -4.29 -7.57 -4.62
CA TRP A 120 -3.23 -6.61 -4.89
C TRP A 120 -2.99 -5.65 -3.72
N ALA A 121 -4.06 -5.13 -3.12
CA ALA A 121 -4.00 -4.28 -1.94
C ALA A 121 -3.38 -5.01 -0.75
N LEU A 122 -3.70 -6.29 -0.55
CA LEU A 122 -3.11 -7.12 0.50
C LEU A 122 -1.60 -7.27 0.30
N LEU A 123 -1.15 -7.54 -0.92
CA LEU A 123 0.28 -7.61 -1.25
C LEU A 123 0.98 -6.28 -0.97
N GLN A 124 0.39 -5.15 -1.39
CA GLN A 124 0.95 -3.83 -1.13
C GLN A 124 1.02 -3.52 0.36
N GLN A 125 -0.05 -3.81 1.11
CA GLN A 125 -0.05 -3.63 2.57
C GLN A 125 1.00 -4.52 3.25
N TYR A 126 1.19 -5.75 2.78
CA TYR A 126 2.27 -6.61 3.27
C TYR A 126 3.64 -5.97 3.04
N ILE A 127 3.92 -5.50 1.82
CA ILE A 127 5.20 -4.88 1.47
C ILE A 127 5.47 -3.63 2.33
N PHE A 128 4.50 -2.72 2.41
CA PHE A 128 4.75 -1.44 3.06
C PHE A 128 4.59 -1.50 4.58
N GLN A 129 3.61 -2.24 5.11
CA GLN A 129 3.38 -2.28 6.55
C GLN A 129 4.15 -3.42 7.23
N SER A 130 4.02 -4.64 6.73
CA SER A 130 4.61 -5.80 7.39
C SER A 130 6.12 -5.90 7.15
N PHE A 131 6.58 -5.46 5.98
CA PHE A 131 7.98 -5.55 5.60
C PHE A 131 8.73 -4.23 5.82
N LEU A 132 8.40 -3.14 5.13
CA LEU A 132 9.15 -1.89 5.17
C LEU A 132 9.01 -1.16 6.51
N LEU A 133 7.79 -0.93 6.99
CA LEU A 133 7.56 -0.22 8.24
C LEU A 133 8.28 -0.91 9.41
N VAL A 134 8.18 -2.25 9.49
CA VAL A 134 8.85 -3.00 10.57
C VAL A 134 10.36 -2.81 10.52
N ARG A 135 10.97 -2.77 9.33
CA ARG A 135 12.40 -2.49 9.18
C ARG A 135 12.78 -1.07 9.55
N PHE A 136 12.00 -0.10 9.14
CA PHE A 136 12.25 1.29 9.54
C PHE A 136 12.14 1.48 11.06
N LEU A 137 11.23 0.75 11.73
CA LEU A 137 11.11 0.78 13.20
C LEU A 137 12.36 0.26 13.93
N HIS A 138 13.22 -0.54 13.29
CA HIS A 138 14.50 -0.92 13.85
C HIS A 138 15.56 0.20 13.77
N LEU A 139 15.38 1.16 12.87
CA LEU A 139 16.34 2.23 12.60
C LEU A 139 15.88 3.58 13.13
N LEU A 140 14.60 3.85 13.12
CA LEU A 140 13.97 5.15 13.36
C LEU A 140 12.91 5.08 14.47
N PRO A 141 12.64 6.20 15.13
CA PRO A 141 11.48 6.30 16.01
C PRO A 141 10.18 6.14 15.22
N PRO A 142 9.06 5.73 15.89
CA PRO A 142 7.81 5.37 15.19
C PRO A 142 7.28 6.43 14.22
N ALA A 143 7.31 7.70 14.59
CA ALA A 143 6.87 8.78 13.71
C ALA A 143 7.70 8.86 12.42
N GLY A 144 9.04 8.75 12.53
CA GLY A 144 9.93 8.75 11.37
C GLY A 144 9.73 7.52 10.48
N ALA A 145 9.58 6.33 11.10
CA ALA A 145 9.32 5.09 10.36
C ALA A 145 7.98 5.16 9.59
N ILE A 146 6.92 5.67 10.22
CA ILE A 146 5.61 5.87 9.58
C ILE A 146 5.71 6.87 8.42
N ALA A 147 6.37 8.02 8.64
CA ALA A 147 6.50 9.06 7.61
C ALA A 147 7.25 8.54 6.38
N ILE A 148 8.40 7.88 6.57
CA ILE A 148 9.18 7.37 5.44
C ILE A 148 8.47 6.22 4.70
N THR A 149 7.72 5.39 5.41
CA THR A 149 6.88 4.34 4.79
C THR A 149 5.78 4.97 3.93
N ALA A 150 5.12 6.02 4.42
CA ALA A 150 4.08 6.73 3.68
C ALA A 150 4.64 7.41 2.41
N LEU A 151 5.81 8.03 2.50
CA LEU A 151 6.50 8.61 1.35
C LEU A 151 6.93 7.55 0.34
N ALA A 152 7.47 6.42 0.79
CA ALA A 152 7.85 5.30 -0.06
C ALA A 152 6.63 4.72 -0.79
N PHE A 153 5.49 4.57 -0.08
CA PHE A 153 4.26 4.10 -0.73
C PHE A 153 3.70 5.12 -1.71
N SER A 154 3.76 6.39 -1.38
CA SER A 154 3.33 7.47 -2.28
C SER A 154 4.16 7.49 -3.57
N SER A 155 5.47 7.27 -3.48
CA SER A 155 6.38 7.36 -4.63
C SER A 155 6.05 6.40 -5.78
N VAL A 156 5.44 5.22 -5.50
CA VAL A 156 5.02 4.28 -6.55
C VAL A 156 3.84 4.78 -7.39
N HIS A 157 3.22 5.90 -6.99
CA HIS A 157 2.13 6.54 -7.75
C HIS A 157 2.62 7.70 -8.62
N PHE A 158 3.93 7.96 -8.65
CA PHE A 158 4.51 8.98 -9.51
C PHE A 158 4.18 8.72 -10.99
N PRO A 159 3.86 9.75 -11.80
CA PRO A 159 3.85 11.19 -11.52
C PRO A 159 2.47 11.77 -11.14
N ARG A 160 1.56 10.96 -10.62
CA ARG A 160 0.18 11.38 -10.29
C ARG A 160 0.14 12.13 -8.96
N TRP A 161 0.60 13.38 -8.92
CA TRP A 161 0.74 14.18 -7.70
C TRP A 161 -0.49 14.21 -6.78
N PRO A 162 -1.75 14.38 -7.29
CA PRO A 162 -2.92 14.34 -6.43
C PRO A 162 -3.12 12.99 -5.75
N VAL A 163 -2.87 11.88 -6.48
CA VAL A 163 -2.94 10.52 -5.91
C VAL A 163 -1.84 10.34 -4.88
N MET A 164 -0.62 10.81 -5.16
CA MET A 164 0.50 10.74 -4.22
C MET A 164 0.17 11.42 -2.89
N ALA A 165 -0.45 12.60 -2.91
CA ALA A 165 -0.86 13.32 -1.70
C ALA A 165 -1.91 12.52 -0.90
N LEU A 166 -2.93 11.98 -1.56
CA LEU A 166 -3.95 11.12 -0.93
C LEU A 166 -3.33 9.87 -0.31
N VAL A 167 -2.39 9.24 -1.03
CA VAL A 167 -1.72 8.02 -0.57
C VAL A 167 -0.80 8.30 0.63
N VAL A 168 -0.12 9.45 0.71
CA VAL A 168 0.65 9.83 1.91
C VAL A 168 -0.27 9.85 3.13
N ILE A 169 -1.44 10.49 3.02
CA ILE A 169 -2.41 10.59 4.12
C ILE A 169 -2.89 9.18 4.50
N ALA A 170 -3.36 8.40 3.53
CA ALA A 170 -3.91 7.08 3.76
C ALA A 170 -2.86 6.12 4.36
N CYS A 171 -1.65 6.11 3.81
CA CYS A 171 -0.59 5.26 4.30
C CYS A 171 -0.12 5.66 5.71
N THR A 172 -0.12 6.95 6.05
CA THR A 172 0.18 7.40 7.42
C THR A 172 -0.83 6.83 8.41
N VAL A 173 -2.14 6.86 8.07
CA VAL A 173 -3.19 6.27 8.91
C VAL A 173 -3.03 4.76 9.00
N TRP A 174 -2.88 4.05 7.88
CA TRP A 174 -2.70 2.59 7.86
C TRP A 174 -1.43 2.17 8.63
N SER A 175 -0.31 2.88 8.45
CA SER A 175 0.93 2.61 9.18
C SER A 175 0.76 2.81 10.68
N THR A 176 0.01 3.81 11.11
CA THR A 176 -0.30 4.06 12.52
C THR A 176 -1.15 2.95 13.10
N ILE A 177 -2.20 2.52 12.37
CA ILE A 177 -3.05 1.39 12.78
C ILE A 177 -2.21 0.11 12.86
N TYR A 178 -1.42 -0.19 11.83
CA TYR A 178 -0.57 -1.38 11.80
C TYR A 178 0.48 -1.37 12.92
N TYR A 179 1.10 -0.24 13.20
CA TYR A 179 2.06 -0.10 14.30
C TYR A 179 1.46 -0.53 15.64
N ARG A 180 0.20 -0.19 15.88
CA ARG A 180 -0.51 -0.50 17.13
C ARG A 180 -1.07 -1.92 17.16
N THR A 181 -1.60 -2.42 16.05
CA THR A 181 -2.45 -3.61 16.04
C THR A 181 -1.82 -4.82 15.34
N ARG A 182 -0.87 -4.61 14.45
CA ARG A 182 -0.26 -5.63 13.58
C ARG A 182 -1.26 -6.38 12.69
N ALA A 183 -2.50 -5.91 12.57
CA ALA A 183 -3.56 -6.52 11.77
C ALA A 183 -3.51 -5.97 10.33
N LEU A 184 -3.26 -6.84 9.36
CA LEU A 184 -3.06 -6.47 7.95
C LEU A 184 -4.37 -6.46 7.14
N LEU A 185 -5.26 -7.43 7.39
CA LEU A 185 -6.49 -7.62 6.61
C LEU A 185 -7.41 -6.39 6.63
N PRO A 186 -7.67 -5.72 7.77
CA PRO A 186 -8.50 -4.52 7.80
C PRO A 186 -7.94 -3.39 6.94
N LEU A 187 -6.61 -3.25 6.89
CA LEU A 187 -5.93 -2.24 6.08
C LEU A 187 -6.04 -2.56 4.59
N ALA A 188 -5.89 -3.84 4.24
CA ALA A 188 -6.03 -4.29 2.86
C ALA A 188 -7.46 -4.08 2.34
N ALA A 189 -8.48 -4.34 3.16
CA ALA A 189 -9.87 -4.08 2.83
C ALA A 189 -10.15 -2.58 2.65
N SER A 190 -9.66 -1.74 3.57
CA SER A 190 -9.70 -0.29 3.46
C SER A 190 -9.03 0.19 2.17
N HIS A 191 -7.83 -0.29 1.88
CA HIS A 191 -7.07 0.08 0.68
C HIS A 191 -7.80 -0.36 -0.59
N ALA A 192 -8.30 -1.59 -0.65
CA ALA A 192 -9.04 -2.09 -1.82
C ALA A 192 -10.28 -1.24 -2.11
N LEU A 193 -11.04 -0.91 -1.08
CA LEU A 193 -12.23 -0.08 -1.24
C LEU A 193 -11.86 1.34 -1.69
N LEU A 194 -10.94 2.02 -1.01
CA LEU A 194 -10.55 3.39 -1.35
C LEU A 194 -9.92 3.51 -2.72
N GLY A 195 -9.04 2.56 -3.09
CA GLY A 195 -8.44 2.52 -4.41
C GLY A 195 -9.48 2.32 -5.51
N SER A 196 -10.41 1.38 -5.32
CA SER A 196 -11.48 1.13 -6.29
C SER A 196 -12.43 2.32 -6.41
N VAL A 197 -12.84 2.94 -5.31
CA VAL A 197 -13.68 4.14 -5.30
C VAL A 197 -12.99 5.30 -6.01
N LEU A 198 -11.73 5.56 -5.71
CA LEU A 198 -10.97 6.63 -6.37
C LEU A 198 -10.87 6.40 -7.89
N HIS A 199 -10.46 5.19 -8.30
CA HIS A 199 -10.27 4.90 -9.72
C HIS A 199 -11.59 4.84 -10.49
N TYR A 200 -12.63 4.21 -9.93
CA TYR A 200 -13.87 4.00 -10.63
C TYR A 200 -14.83 5.20 -10.54
N TRP A 201 -15.05 5.74 -9.33
CA TRP A 201 -16.01 6.83 -9.16
C TRP A 201 -15.44 8.19 -9.55
N VAL A 202 -14.21 8.49 -9.15
CA VAL A 202 -13.61 9.80 -9.42
C VAL A 202 -13.01 9.84 -10.82
N PHE A 203 -12.11 8.92 -11.16
CA PHE A 203 -11.41 8.94 -12.45
C PHE A 203 -12.19 8.29 -13.61
N GLY A 204 -13.22 7.48 -13.31
CA GLY A 204 -13.99 6.78 -14.32
C GLY A 204 -13.26 5.62 -15.00
N ASN A 205 -12.20 5.13 -14.38
CA ASN A 205 -11.41 4.02 -14.89
C ASN A 205 -12.10 2.70 -14.52
N ASP A 206 -12.76 2.07 -15.47
CA ASP A 206 -13.36 0.75 -15.33
C ASP A 206 -12.31 -0.33 -15.65
N LEU A 207 -11.71 -0.90 -14.61
CA LEU A 207 -10.67 -1.93 -14.74
C LEU A 207 -11.18 -3.19 -15.45
N LEU A 208 -12.48 -3.53 -15.30
CA LEU A 208 -13.03 -4.71 -15.96
C LEU A 208 -13.22 -4.50 -17.47
N ARG A 209 -13.62 -3.31 -17.91
CA ARG A 209 -13.73 -2.99 -19.34
C ARG A 209 -12.38 -3.03 -20.05
N SER A 210 -11.29 -2.80 -19.33
CA SER A 210 -9.96 -2.88 -19.94
C SER A 210 -9.48 -4.32 -20.13
N TRP A 211 -10.13 -5.30 -19.46
CA TRP A 211 -9.76 -6.71 -19.47
C TRP A 211 -10.80 -7.62 -20.17
N LEU A 212 -12.04 -7.14 -20.29
CA LEU A 212 -13.10 -7.84 -21.02
C LEU A 212 -13.22 -7.19 -22.40
N PRO A 213 -13.06 -7.94 -23.50
CA PRO A 213 -13.25 -7.44 -24.87
C PRO A 213 -14.67 -6.96 -25.13
#